data_f58fe2654367e6bf3fd594290f66f714
#
_entry.id   f58fe2654367e6bf3fd594290f66f714
#
_cell.length_a   1.000
_cell.length_b   1.000
_cell.length_c   1.000
_cell.angle_alpha   90.00
_cell.angle_beta   90.00
_cell.angle_gamma   90.00
#
_symmetry.space_group_name_H-M   'P 1'
#
loop_
_entity.id
_entity.type
_entity.pdbx_description
1 polymer ?
#
loop_
_entity_poly.entity_id
_entity_poly.type
_entity_poly.pdbx_seq_one_letter_code
_entity_poly.pdbx_strand_id
1 'polypeptide(L)' 'MSATINDMELIKADSLSVDALEVGDLISYNDEIVEITFIHCNSTGDNYEIELKNDFGEKEIVMYSFDEKVDWYVYLD' A
#
# COMPACT_ATOMS: atom_id res chain seq x y z
N MET A 1 -28.09 1.68 3.64
CA MET A 1 -27.44 1.37 3.75
C MET A 1 -26.76 0.91 3.36
N SER A 2 -26.75 0.95 3.15
CA SER A 2 -26.22 0.24 2.82
C SER A 2 -25.21 -0.10 2.98
N ALA A 3 -24.79 0.29 3.39
CA ALA A 3 -23.56 -0.30 3.63
C ALA A 3 -23.77 -1.63 4.10
N THR A 4 -23.13 -2.47 3.52
CA THR A 4 -23.20 -3.78 4.01
C THR A 4 -22.33 -3.85 5.23
N ILE A 5 -22.55 -4.82 6.00
CA ILE A 5 -21.80 -5.01 7.19
C ILE A 5 -20.35 -5.29 6.90
N ASN A 6 -20.07 -5.75 5.70
CA ASN A 6 -18.69 -6.05 5.35
C ASN A 6 -18.03 -4.91 4.65
N ASP A 7 -18.77 -3.86 4.47
CA ASP A 7 -18.27 -2.72 3.77
C ASP A 7 -17.58 -1.84 4.71
N MET A 8 -16.37 -2.14 4.97
CA MET A 8 -15.57 -1.21 5.72
C MET A 8 -15.10 -0.14 4.77
N GLU A 9 -15.34 1.09 5.16
CA GLU A 9 -14.93 2.22 4.36
C GLU A 9 -13.44 2.41 4.47
N LEU A 10 -12.78 2.59 3.34
CA LEU A 10 -11.37 2.94 3.34
C LEU A 10 -11.24 4.46 3.32
N ILE A 11 -10.42 4.97 4.21
CA ILE A 11 -10.16 6.41 4.24
C ILE A 11 -8.65 6.61 4.15
N LYS A 12 -8.27 7.71 3.51
CA LYS A 12 -6.87 8.09 3.45
C LYS A 12 -6.46 8.56 4.83
N ALA A 13 -5.51 7.85 5.42
CA ALA A 13 -5.03 8.19 6.75
C ALA A 13 -3.95 9.25 6.71
N ASP A 14 -3.00 9.10 5.76
CA ASP A 14 -1.87 10.02 5.68
C ASP A 14 -1.07 9.68 4.45
N SER A 15 -0.06 10.49 4.18
CA SER A 15 0.99 10.14 3.23
C SER A 15 2.19 9.66 4.01
N LEU A 16 2.72 8.51 3.63
CA LEU A 16 3.87 7.93 4.33
C LEU A 16 5.05 7.80 3.39
N SER A 17 6.24 7.99 3.93
CA SER A 17 7.44 7.62 3.21
C SER A 17 7.47 6.11 3.04
N VAL A 18 8.01 5.68 1.93
CA VAL A 18 8.05 4.25 1.63
C VAL A 18 8.80 3.47 2.71
N ASP A 19 9.80 4.09 3.32
CA ASP A 19 10.56 3.41 4.36
C ASP A 19 9.77 3.20 5.65
N ALA A 20 8.59 3.81 5.77
CA ALA A 20 7.73 3.63 6.93
C ALA A 20 6.63 2.58 6.70
N LEU A 21 6.54 2.04 5.49
CA LEU A 21 5.50 1.08 5.15
C LEU A 21 5.83 -0.31 5.68
N GLU A 22 4.77 -1.10 5.88
CA GLU A 22 4.90 -2.47 6.36
C GLU A 22 4.02 -3.38 5.53
N VAL A 23 4.35 -4.65 5.53
CA VAL A 23 3.52 -5.66 4.89
C VAL A 23 2.14 -5.63 5.54
N GLY A 24 1.11 -5.61 4.72
CA GLY A 24 -0.27 -5.52 5.17
C GLY A 24 -0.85 -4.12 5.04
N ASP A 25 -0.02 -3.12 4.80
CA ASP A 25 -0.53 -1.77 4.62
C ASP A 25 -1.24 -1.64 3.28
N LEU A 26 -2.22 -0.74 3.24
CA LEU A 26 -2.98 -0.44 2.04
C LEU A 26 -2.53 0.92 1.53
N ILE A 27 -2.18 0.98 0.26
CA ILE A 27 -1.71 2.22 -0.34
C ILE A 27 -2.39 2.43 -1.68
N SER A 28 -2.31 3.65 -2.17
CA SER A 28 -2.83 3.99 -3.49
C SER A 28 -1.74 3.75 -4.54
N TYR A 29 -2.10 3.07 -5.61
CA TYR A 29 -1.22 2.84 -6.73
C TYR A 29 -2.06 2.76 -8.01
N ASN A 30 -1.74 3.60 -9.00
CA ASN A 30 -2.47 3.66 -10.27
C ASN A 30 -3.97 3.83 -10.06
N ASP A 31 -4.34 4.72 -9.15
CA ASP A 31 -5.73 5.02 -8.84
C ASP A 31 -6.48 3.84 -8.23
N GLU A 32 -5.76 2.86 -7.70
CA GLU A 32 -6.34 1.72 -7.01
C GLU A 32 -5.76 1.62 -5.62
N ILE A 33 -6.54 1.03 -4.73
CA ILE A 33 -6.04 0.70 -3.39
C ILE A 33 -5.51 -0.73 -3.45
N VAL A 34 -4.25 -0.89 -3.09
CA VAL A 34 -3.59 -2.20 -3.16
C VAL A 34 -2.95 -2.50 -1.83
N GLU A 35 -2.75 -3.79 -1.59
CA GLU A 35 -2.15 -4.27 -0.35
C GLU A 35 -0.67 -4.59 -0.58
N ILE A 36 0.16 -4.18 0.37
CA ILE A 36 1.57 -4.53 0.34
C ILE A 36 1.72 -5.95 0.87
N THR A 37 2.24 -6.84 0.05
CA THR A 37 2.42 -8.25 0.43
C THR A 37 3.88 -8.60 0.66
N PHE A 38 4.82 -7.77 0.22
CA PHE A 38 6.23 -8.05 0.39
C PHE A 38 7.03 -6.78 0.21
N ILE A 39 8.04 -6.59 1.04
CA ILE A 39 8.92 -5.43 0.96
C ILE A 39 10.36 -5.92 1.04
N HIS A 40 11.18 -5.51 0.07
CA HIS A 40 12.60 -5.83 0.06
C HIS A 40 13.39 -4.55 -0.15
N CYS A 41 14.31 -4.27 0.75
CA CYS A 41 15.20 -3.12 0.64
C CYS A 41 16.48 -3.59 -0.04
N ASN A 42 16.90 -2.88 -1.07
CA ASN A 42 18.12 -3.31 -1.75
C ASN A 42 19.35 -3.07 -0.86
N SER A 43 20.48 -3.59 -1.28
CA SER A 43 21.68 -3.59 -0.44
C SER A 43 22.22 -2.20 -0.19
N THR A 44 21.92 -1.24 -1.06
CA THR A 44 22.37 0.14 -0.85
C THR A 44 21.44 0.92 0.04
N GLY A 45 20.19 0.43 0.24
CA GLY A 45 19.22 1.14 1.03
C GLY A 45 18.53 2.27 0.29
N ASP A 46 18.81 2.45 -0.98
CA ASP A 46 18.25 3.58 -1.74
C ASP A 46 16.89 3.28 -2.33
N ASN A 47 16.59 2.03 -2.57
CA ASN A 47 15.35 1.62 -3.23
C ASN A 47 14.73 0.44 -2.53
N TYR A 48 13.41 0.37 -2.63
CA TYR A 48 12.62 -0.73 -2.09
C TYR A 48 11.88 -1.39 -3.24
N GLU A 49 11.90 -2.72 -3.25
CA GLU A 49 11.03 -3.50 -4.12
C GLU A 49 9.81 -3.88 -3.30
N ILE A 50 8.65 -3.42 -3.75
CA ILE A 50 7.41 -3.65 -3.00
C ILE A 50 6.46 -4.42 -3.88
N GLU A 51 6.00 -5.56 -3.39
CA GLU A 51 5.00 -6.35 -4.08
C GLU A 51 3.62 -5.88 -3.66
N LEU A 52 2.80 -5.54 -4.65
CA LEU A 52 1.45 -5.01 -4.43
C LEU A 52 0.44 -6.02 -4.97
N LYS A 53 -0.65 -6.19 -4.25
CA LYS A 53 -1.72 -7.10 -4.64
C LYS A 53 -3.00 -6.31 -4.75
N ASN A 54 -3.69 -6.42 -5.88
CA ASN A 54 -4.95 -5.71 -6.09
C ASN A 54 -6.13 -6.58 -5.67
N ASP A 55 -7.34 -6.05 -5.86
CA ASP A 55 -8.57 -6.73 -5.46
C ASP A 55 -8.80 -8.03 -6.22
N PHE A 56 -8.19 -8.17 -7.36
CA PHE A 56 -8.35 -9.37 -8.20
C PHE A 56 -7.29 -10.42 -7.86
N GLY A 57 -6.44 -10.15 -6.89
CA GLY A 57 -5.40 -11.09 -6.51
C GLY A 57 -4.16 -11.01 -7.40
N GLU A 58 -4.12 -10.07 -8.30
CA GLU A 58 -2.96 -9.89 -9.17
C GLU A 58 -1.86 -9.17 -8.41
N LYS A 59 -0.63 -9.56 -8.65
CA LYS A 59 0.51 -9.00 -7.95
C LYS A 59 1.45 -8.32 -8.93
N GLU A 60 2.06 -7.26 -8.45
CA GLU A 60 3.02 -6.52 -9.26
C GLU A 60 4.12 -6.02 -8.34
N ILE A 61 5.37 -6.07 -8.81
CA ILE A 61 6.50 -5.56 -8.04
C ILE A 61 6.86 -4.19 -8.59
N VAL A 62 6.92 -3.21 -7.71
CA VAL A 62 7.20 -1.83 -8.06
C VAL A 62 8.41 -1.37 -7.26
N MET A 63 9.28 -0.63 -7.92
CA MET A 63 10.45 -0.04 -7.27
C MET A 63 10.11 1.36 -6.79
N TYR A 64 10.41 1.63 -5.54
CA TYR A 64 10.22 2.96 -4.96
C TYR A 64 11.54 3.44 -4.39
N SER A 65 11.78 4.75 -4.47
CA SER A 65 12.88 5.36 -3.72
C SER A 65 12.51 5.41 -2.25
N PHE A 66 13.51 5.34 -1.39
CA PHE A 66 13.24 5.29 0.05
C PHE A 66 12.53 6.54 0.56
N ASP A 67 12.71 7.67 -0.09
CA ASP A 67 12.12 8.94 0.33
C ASP A 67 10.84 9.27 -0.41
N GLU A 68 10.38 8.37 -1.28
CA GLU A 68 9.15 8.55 -2.00
C GLU A 68 7.96 8.40 -1.05
N LYS A 69 6.89 9.17 -1.29
CA LYS A 69 5.71 9.11 -0.44
C LYS A 69 4.54 8.54 -1.20
N VAL A 70 3.72 7.79 -0.50
CA VAL A 70 2.51 7.21 -1.05
C VAL A 70 1.35 7.51 -0.11
N ASP A 71 0.15 7.49 -0.66
CA ASP A 71 -1.05 7.67 0.15
C ASP A 71 -1.38 6.36 0.83
N TRP A 72 -1.55 6.43 2.13
CA TRP A 72 -1.79 5.27 2.99
C TRP A 72 -3.24 5.29 3.46
N TYR A 73 -3.88 4.13 3.40
CA TYR A 73 -5.30 4.00 3.71
C TYR A 73 -5.52 3.05 4.86
N VAL A 74 -6.56 3.31 5.63
CA VAL A 74 -6.97 2.43 6.72
C VAL A 74 -8.47 2.21 6.63
N TYR A 75 -8.92 1.11 7.20
CA TYR A 75 -10.35 0.84 7.30
C TYR A 75 -10.93 1.64 8.43
N LEU A 76 -12.08 2.21 8.17
CA LEU A 76 -12.84 2.93 9.18
C LEU A 76 -13.78 1.93 9.86
N ASP A 77 -13.61 1.76 11.13
CA ASP A 77 -14.46 0.86 11.91
C ASP A 77 -15.76 1.52 12.30
#